data_f637cc46ec995a900d1595e0e8ec0899
#
_entry.id   f637cc46ec995a900d1595e0e8ec0899
#
_cell.length_a   1.000
_cell.length_b   1.000
_cell.length_c   1.000
_cell.angle_alpha   90.00
_cell.angle_beta   90.00
_cell.angle_gamma   90.00
#
_symmetry.space_group_name_H-M   'P 1'
#
loop_
_entity.id
_entity.type
_entity.pdbx_description
1 polymer ?
#
loop_
_entity_poly.entity_id
_entity_poly.type
_entity_poly.pdbx_seq_one_letter_code
_entity_poly.pdbx_strand_id
1 'polypeptide(L)'
;MKSKHVIIVFAAGVVLAAAASIYVSRTVDPVEKTVTAVAAPDGRYKAVVVWLSQGGDAPFCYTSVSVYLAIYPNDFAESEKGYQVYWSPCATPAKAADVPTVEWQAKDKLQVTYTPGPPAADLTKLRKRVVDASRYVQVTYVERK
;
A
#
# COMPACT_ATOMS: atom_id res chain seq x y z
N MET A 1 2.71 18.09 -56.63
CA MET A 1 2.39 16.73 -56.15
C MET A 1 3.12 16.31 -54.84
N LYS A 2 4.28 16.88 -54.50
CA LYS A 2 5.04 16.52 -53.28
C LYS A 2 4.38 16.95 -51.94
N SER A 3 3.58 18.02 -51.95
CA SER A 3 2.95 18.53 -50.72
C SER A 3 1.82 17.64 -50.12
N LYS A 4 1.03 16.99 -50.98
CA LYS A 4 -0.09 16.13 -50.51
C LYS A 4 0.36 14.88 -49.78
N HIS A 5 1.51 14.30 -50.14
CA HIS A 5 2.05 13.10 -49.53
C HIS A 5 2.62 13.38 -48.15
N VAL A 6 3.22 14.56 -47.95
CA VAL A 6 3.74 14.99 -46.62
C VAL A 6 2.60 15.17 -45.61
N ILE A 7 1.48 15.76 -46.03
CA ILE A 7 0.32 15.97 -45.16
C ILE A 7 -0.31 14.65 -44.74
N ILE A 8 -0.41 13.65 -45.66
CA ILE A 8 -0.97 12.34 -45.36
C ILE A 8 -0.10 11.58 -44.36
N VAL A 9 1.22 11.63 -44.51
CA VAL A 9 2.16 10.93 -43.60
C VAL A 9 2.10 11.57 -42.20
N PHE A 10 1.99 12.91 -42.12
CA PHE A 10 1.88 13.61 -40.83
C PHE A 10 0.56 13.27 -40.13
N ALA A 11 -0.56 13.26 -40.85
CA ALA A 11 -1.87 12.91 -40.30
C ALA A 11 -1.91 11.45 -39.79
N ALA A 12 -1.33 10.50 -40.54
CA ALA A 12 -1.23 9.10 -40.11
C ALA A 12 -0.36 8.92 -38.86
N GLY A 13 0.76 9.66 -38.76
CA GLY A 13 1.62 9.63 -37.58
C GLY A 13 0.93 10.14 -36.32
N VAL A 14 0.15 11.22 -36.41
CA VAL A 14 -0.60 11.78 -35.27
C VAL A 14 -1.71 10.83 -34.82
N VAL A 15 -2.42 10.19 -35.73
CA VAL A 15 -3.47 9.21 -35.40
C VAL A 15 -2.89 7.99 -34.72
N LEU A 16 -1.75 7.47 -35.20
CA LEU A 16 -1.07 6.33 -34.57
C LEU A 16 -0.55 6.67 -33.16
N ALA A 17 0.01 7.85 -32.97
CA ALA A 17 0.47 8.32 -31.65
C ALA A 17 -0.69 8.48 -30.66
N ALA A 18 -1.82 9.04 -31.11
CA ALA A 18 -3.02 9.19 -30.30
C ALA A 18 -3.63 7.82 -29.94
N ALA A 19 -3.69 6.89 -30.87
CA ALA A 19 -4.19 5.52 -30.64
C ALA A 19 -3.30 4.78 -29.64
N ALA A 20 -1.99 4.87 -29.76
CA ALA A 20 -1.04 4.28 -28.81
C ALA A 20 -1.17 4.87 -27.41
N SER A 21 -1.35 6.17 -27.27
CA SER A 21 -1.56 6.84 -26.00
C SER A 21 -2.85 6.41 -25.32
N ILE A 22 -3.93 6.24 -26.07
CA ILE A 22 -5.21 5.75 -25.54
C ILE A 22 -5.11 4.27 -25.13
N TYR A 23 -4.37 3.46 -25.89
CA TYR A 23 -4.18 2.04 -25.57
C TYR A 23 -3.39 1.88 -24.27
N VAL A 24 -2.26 2.60 -24.12
CA VAL A 24 -1.43 2.56 -22.90
C VAL A 24 -2.22 3.04 -21.67
N SER A 25 -3.02 4.09 -21.80
CA SER A 25 -3.83 4.59 -20.67
C SER A 25 -4.97 3.66 -20.25
N ARG A 26 -5.40 2.74 -21.13
CA ARG A 26 -6.44 1.74 -20.82
C ARG A 26 -5.91 0.44 -20.22
N THR A 27 -4.60 0.17 -20.36
CA THR A 27 -4.00 -1.08 -19.89
C THR A 27 -3.34 -0.98 -18.52
N VAL A 28 -3.18 0.23 -17.98
CA VAL A 28 -2.61 0.44 -16.65
C VAL A 28 -3.74 0.78 -15.67
N ASP A 29 -4.16 -0.21 -14.90
CA ASP A 29 -5.07 0.05 -13.80
C ASP A 29 -4.38 0.91 -12.74
N PRO A 30 -5.08 1.92 -12.21
CA PRO A 30 -4.51 2.80 -11.21
C PRO A 30 -4.15 2.02 -9.94
N VAL A 31 -3.00 2.30 -9.37
CA VAL A 31 -2.63 1.82 -8.05
C VAL A 31 -3.42 2.63 -7.03
N GLU A 32 -4.26 1.96 -6.27
CA GLU A 32 -4.94 2.55 -5.13
C GLU A 32 -4.07 2.44 -3.89
N LYS A 33 -3.88 3.56 -3.20
CA LYS A 33 -3.05 3.64 -2.01
C LYS A 33 -3.74 4.46 -0.95
N THR A 34 -3.80 3.91 0.26
CA THR A 34 -4.26 4.64 1.45
C THR A 34 -3.17 4.58 2.53
N VAL A 35 -2.89 5.74 3.12
CA VAL A 35 -1.94 5.88 4.22
C VAL A 35 -2.63 6.55 5.39
N THR A 36 -2.68 5.88 6.53
CA THR A 36 -3.28 6.40 7.76
C THR A 36 -2.23 6.38 8.87
N ALA A 37 -2.07 7.50 9.57
CA ALA A 37 -1.14 7.62 10.67
C ALA A 37 -1.88 7.90 11.98
N VAL A 38 -1.50 7.19 13.05
CA VAL A 38 -2.04 7.35 14.40
C VAL A 38 -0.89 7.58 15.36
N ALA A 39 -0.85 8.76 15.98
CA ALA A 39 0.18 9.12 16.95
C ALA A 39 -0.05 8.42 18.30
N ALA A 40 1.03 8.07 18.97
CA ALA A 40 1.01 7.61 20.36
C ALA A 40 0.52 8.73 21.29
N PRO A 41 -0.03 8.42 22.49
CA PRO A 41 -0.56 9.42 23.40
C PRO A 41 0.44 10.50 23.83
N ASP A 42 1.74 10.17 23.86
CA ASP A 42 2.82 11.12 24.18
C ASP A 42 3.37 11.85 22.94
N GLY A 43 2.87 11.56 21.74
CA GLY A 43 3.29 12.16 20.48
C GLY A 43 4.70 11.75 20.00
N ARG A 44 5.41 10.87 20.72
CA ARG A 44 6.79 10.50 20.40
C ARG A 44 6.87 9.51 19.23
N TYR A 45 5.98 8.55 19.20
CA TYR A 45 5.87 7.54 18.16
C TYR A 45 4.58 7.69 17.37
N LYS A 46 4.54 7.11 16.17
CA LYS A 46 3.32 6.91 15.41
C LYS A 46 3.30 5.53 14.77
N ALA A 47 2.10 5.00 14.61
CA ALA A 47 1.81 3.84 13.79
C ALA A 47 1.28 4.31 12.44
N VAL A 48 1.85 3.83 11.35
CA VAL A 48 1.43 4.16 9.98
C VAL A 48 0.95 2.89 9.30
N VAL A 49 -0.32 2.91 8.91
CA VAL A 49 -0.97 1.84 8.16
C VAL A 49 -0.93 2.20 6.69
N VAL A 50 -0.38 1.33 5.88
CA VAL A 50 -0.38 1.44 4.42
C VAL A 50 -1.20 0.31 3.84
N TRP A 51 -2.16 0.65 3.01
CA TRP A 51 -2.88 -0.27 2.15
C TRP A 51 -2.59 0.10 0.70
N LEU A 52 -2.24 -0.90 -0.10
CA LEU A 52 -1.90 -0.71 -1.49
C LEU A 52 -2.50 -1.84 -2.31
N SER A 53 -3.23 -1.48 -3.36
CA SER A 53 -3.92 -2.42 -4.25
C SER A 53 -3.79 -1.97 -5.70
N GLN A 54 -3.66 -2.95 -6.58
CA GLN A 54 -3.70 -2.76 -8.02
C GLN A 54 -4.54 -3.87 -8.63
N GLY A 55 -5.43 -3.53 -9.55
CA GLY A 55 -6.21 -4.45 -10.36
C GLY A 55 -5.46 -4.87 -11.64
N GLY A 56 -6.22 -5.32 -12.66
CA GLY A 56 -5.73 -5.63 -14.00
C GLY A 56 -5.07 -6.97 -14.17
N ASP A 57 -4.15 -7.06 -15.14
CA ASP A 57 -3.54 -8.32 -15.57
C ASP A 57 -2.58 -8.93 -14.53
N ALA A 58 -2.03 -8.11 -13.65
CA ALA A 58 -1.16 -8.52 -12.55
C ALA A 58 -1.65 -7.94 -11.22
N PRO A 59 -2.80 -8.40 -10.72
CA PRO A 59 -3.40 -7.83 -9.52
C PRO A 59 -2.53 -8.13 -8.30
N PHE A 60 -2.37 -7.14 -7.44
CA PHE A 60 -1.72 -7.32 -6.14
C PHE A 60 -2.41 -6.48 -5.07
N CYS A 61 -2.33 -6.95 -3.84
CA CYS A 61 -2.79 -6.23 -2.67
C CYS A 61 -1.91 -6.58 -1.47
N TYR A 62 -1.54 -5.56 -0.71
CA TYR A 62 -0.94 -5.77 0.59
C TYR A 62 -1.31 -4.68 1.58
N THR A 63 -1.22 -5.04 2.86
CA THR A 63 -1.35 -4.12 3.98
C THR A 63 -0.09 -4.19 4.84
N SER A 64 0.31 -3.07 5.40
CA SER A 64 1.42 -3.02 6.34
C SER A 64 1.16 -2.02 7.47
N VAL A 65 1.78 -2.28 8.62
CA VAL A 65 1.84 -1.34 9.73
C VAL A 65 3.30 -1.14 10.09
N SER A 66 3.73 0.11 10.13
CA SER A 66 5.06 0.51 10.56
C SER A 66 4.99 1.38 11.80
N VAL A 67 5.95 1.24 12.71
CA VAL A 67 6.05 2.04 13.93
C VAL A 67 7.41 2.74 13.98
N TYR A 68 7.38 4.05 14.09
CA TYR A 68 8.59 4.88 14.15
C TYR A 68 8.34 6.23 14.82
N LEU A 69 9.39 7.02 15.00
CA LEU A 69 9.29 8.35 15.61
C LEU A 69 8.37 9.27 14.79
N ALA A 70 7.50 10.01 15.47
CA ALA A 70 6.48 10.85 14.84
C ALA A 70 7.05 11.97 13.96
N ILE A 71 8.34 12.34 14.14
CA ILE A 71 9.03 13.37 13.36
C ILE A 71 9.28 12.97 11.90
N TYR A 72 9.34 11.66 11.59
CA TYR A 72 9.52 11.21 10.21
C TYR A 72 8.23 11.34 9.40
N PRO A 73 8.28 11.61 8.09
CA PRO A 73 7.11 11.69 7.25
C PRO A 73 6.40 10.33 7.11
N ASN A 74 5.12 10.35 6.68
CA ASN A 74 4.35 9.10 6.60
C ASN A 74 4.79 8.15 5.48
N ASP A 75 5.37 8.66 4.41
CA ASP A 75 5.94 7.90 3.30
C ASP A 75 7.22 7.13 3.70
N PHE A 76 7.85 7.49 4.82
CA PHE A 76 8.95 6.74 5.42
C PHE A 76 8.60 5.25 5.66
N ALA A 77 7.32 4.96 5.95
CA ALA A 77 6.83 3.60 6.13
C ALA A 77 7.01 2.70 4.88
N GLU A 78 7.09 3.27 3.70
CA GLU A 78 7.21 2.53 2.44
C GLU A 78 8.65 2.25 2.04
N SER A 79 9.55 3.19 2.31
CA SER A 79 10.97 3.05 2.00
C SER A 79 11.70 2.16 3.01
N GLU A 80 11.30 2.21 4.29
CA GLU A 80 12.04 1.62 5.41
C GLU A 80 11.35 0.39 6.00
N LYS A 81 11.49 -0.75 5.34
CA LYS A 81 10.89 -2.04 5.76
C LYS A 81 11.35 -2.53 7.13
N GLY A 82 12.47 -2.01 7.65
CA GLY A 82 12.97 -2.31 9.00
C GLY A 82 12.00 -1.93 10.11
N TYR A 83 11.18 -0.92 9.89
CA TYR A 83 10.19 -0.43 10.85
C TYR A 83 8.82 -1.10 10.75
N GLN A 84 8.61 -1.98 9.78
CA GLN A 84 7.37 -2.75 9.67
C GLN A 84 7.22 -3.71 10.83
N VAL A 85 6.12 -3.60 11.55
CA VAL A 85 5.72 -4.54 12.60
C VAL A 85 4.70 -5.56 12.08
N TYR A 86 3.93 -5.20 11.06
CA TYR A 86 2.96 -6.06 10.40
C TYR A 86 3.04 -5.92 8.90
N TRP A 87 2.93 -7.03 8.18
CA TRP A 87 2.76 -7.09 6.74
C TRP A 87 1.95 -8.32 6.36
N SER A 88 0.98 -8.15 5.47
CA SER A 88 0.15 -9.23 4.95
C SER A 88 -0.30 -8.94 3.53
N PRO A 89 -0.32 -9.95 2.64
CA PRO A 89 -1.09 -9.85 1.42
C PRO A 89 -2.58 -9.77 1.78
N CYS A 90 -3.37 -9.11 0.95
CA CYS A 90 -4.82 -9.08 1.08
C CYS A 90 -5.51 -9.68 -0.14
N ALA A 91 -6.83 -9.89 -0.06
CA ALA A 91 -7.61 -10.41 -1.17
C ALA A 91 -7.63 -9.44 -2.36
N THR A 92 -7.74 -9.99 -3.56
CA THR A 92 -8.05 -9.22 -4.77
C THR A 92 -9.42 -9.65 -5.30
N PRO A 93 -10.38 -8.75 -5.51
CA PRO A 93 -10.29 -7.31 -5.22
C PRO A 93 -10.21 -7.02 -3.72
N ALA A 94 -9.42 -6.04 -3.37
CA ALA A 94 -9.22 -5.63 -1.99
C ALA A 94 -10.50 -5.01 -1.40
N LYS A 95 -10.71 -5.25 -0.11
CA LYS A 95 -11.85 -4.70 0.63
C LYS A 95 -11.34 -3.80 1.74
N ALA A 96 -12.08 -2.73 2.03
CA ALA A 96 -11.75 -1.85 3.16
C ALA A 96 -11.67 -2.61 4.51
N ALA A 97 -12.44 -3.71 4.64
CA ALA A 97 -12.40 -4.58 5.82
C ALA A 97 -11.05 -5.33 5.99
N ASP A 98 -10.26 -5.45 4.92
CA ASP A 98 -8.95 -6.13 4.97
C ASP A 98 -7.85 -5.22 5.53
N VAL A 99 -8.11 -3.91 5.63
CA VAL A 99 -7.16 -2.94 6.18
C VAL A 99 -7.07 -3.13 7.70
N PRO A 100 -5.88 -3.35 8.26
CA PRO A 100 -5.72 -3.44 9.70
C PRO A 100 -6.03 -2.10 10.36
N THR A 101 -6.56 -2.16 11.58
CA THR A 101 -6.73 -0.98 12.43
C THR A 101 -5.71 -1.02 13.56
N VAL A 102 -5.27 0.16 13.99
CA VAL A 102 -4.29 0.32 15.05
C VAL A 102 -4.85 1.18 16.17
N GLU A 103 -4.56 0.79 17.40
CA GLU A 103 -4.98 1.52 18.60
C GLU A 103 -3.85 1.52 19.63
N TRP A 104 -3.50 2.70 20.12
CA TRP A 104 -2.54 2.84 21.19
C TRP A 104 -3.21 2.57 22.54
N GLN A 105 -2.81 1.52 23.21
CA GLN A 105 -3.27 1.16 24.57
C GLN A 105 -2.50 1.94 25.64
N ALA A 106 -1.26 2.34 25.34
CA ALA A 106 -0.38 3.18 26.13
C ALA A 106 0.67 3.83 25.21
N LYS A 107 1.51 4.71 25.74
CA LYS A 107 2.59 5.37 24.98
C LYS A 107 3.58 4.40 24.32
N ASP A 108 3.70 3.21 24.86
CA ASP A 108 4.62 2.15 24.46
C ASP A 108 3.92 0.82 24.10
N LYS A 109 2.57 0.84 23.99
CA LYS A 109 1.78 -0.36 23.68
C LYS A 109 0.83 -0.09 22.54
N LEU A 110 1.02 -0.79 21.43
CA LEU A 110 0.20 -0.72 20.21
C LEU A 110 -0.57 -2.03 20.06
N GLN A 111 -1.87 -1.93 19.80
CA GLN A 111 -2.69 -3.06 19.35
C GLN A 111 -2.96 -2.94 17.86
N VAL A 112 -2.71 -4.01 17.12
CA VAL A 112 -3.03 -4.16 15.70
C VAL A 112 -4.16 -5.17 15.56
N THR A 113 -5.33 -4.71 15.10
CA THR A 113 -6.45 -5.60 14.76
C THR A 113 -6.47 -5.83 13.27
N TYR A 114 -6.41 -7.08 12.85
CA TYR A 114 -6.30 -7.47 11.44
C TYR A 114 -7.31 -8.56 11.08
N THR A 115 -7.64 -8.64 9.80
CA THR A 115 -8.43 -9.75 9.24
C THR A 115 -7.44 -10.75 8.64
N PRO A 116 -7.55 -12.05 8.96
CA PRO A 116 -6.73 -13.06 8.29
C PRO A 116 -6.97 -13.00 6.79
N GLY A 117 -5.90 -13.09 6.02
CA GLY A 117 -6.00 -13.17 4.57
C GLY A 117 -6.84 -14.39 4.14
N PRO A 118 -7.38 -14.39 2.91
CA PRO A 118 -8.14 -15.52 2.41
C PRO A 118 -7.29 -16.81 2.43
N PRO A 119 -7.91 -18.00 2.57
CA PRO A 119 -7.18 -19.28 2.65
C PRO A 119 -6.23 -19.55 1.49
N ALA A 120 -6.49 -18.92 0.32
CA ALA A 120 -5.63 -18.99 -0.86
C ALA A 120 -4.47 -17.98 -0.81
N ALA A 121 -4.48 -17.01 0.11
CA ALA A 121 -3.33 -16.14 0.30
C ALA A 121 -2.20 -16.96 0.92
N ASP A 122 -1.01 -16.82 0.37
CA ASP A 122 0.19 -17.46 0.91
C ASP A 122 0.50 -16.88 2.30
N LEU A 123 -0.10 -17.47 3.34
CA LEU A 123 0.06 -17.06 4.74
C LEU A 123 1.51 -17.16 5.22
N THR A 124 2.39 -17.84 4.47
CA THR A 124 3.83 -17.85 4.76
C THR A 124 4.46 -16.47 4.62
N LYS A 125 3.78 -15.56 3.93
CA LYS A 125 4.22 -14.17 3.78
C LYS A 125 3.76 -13.25 4.90
N LEU A 126 2.83 -13.67 5.78
CA LEU A 126 2.40 -12.89 6.92
C LEU A 126 3.57 -12.64 7.89
N ARG A 127 3.88 -11.37 8.13
CA ARG A 127 4.96 -10.97 9.06
C ARG A 127 4.37 -10.22 10.24
N LYS A 128 4.72 -10.63 11.45
CA LYS A 128 4.35 -9.98 12.71
C LYS A 128 5.58 -9.84 13.58
N ARG A 129 5.79 -8.65 14.16
CA ARG A 129 6.82 -8.41 15.17
C ARG A 129 6.15 -7.93 16.44
N VAL A 130 6.50 -8.50 17.56
CA VAL A 130 5.94 -8.13 18.87
C VAL A 130 6.58 -6.89 19.49
N VAL A 131 7.63 -6.37 18.85
CA VAL A 131 8.28 -5.10 19.21
C VAL A 131 8.66 -4.34 17.95
N ASP A 132 8.70 -3.00 18.04
CA ASP A 132 9.19 -2.14 16.98
C ASP A 132 10.71 -2.21 16.80
N ALA A 133 11.25 -1.53 15.80
CA ALA A 133 12.70 -1.51 15.52
C ALA A 133 13.53 -0.92 16.67
N SER A 134 13.00 0.00 17.45
CA SER A 134 13.66 0.59 18.61
C SER A 134 13.59 -0.29 19.86
N ARG A 135 12.78 -1.34 19.84
CA ARG A 135 12.42 -2.21 20.97
C ARG A 135 11.71 -1.50 22.13
N TYR A 136 11.21 -0.31 21.88
CA TYR A 136 10.48 0.48 22.88
C TYR A 136 8.98 0.21 22.85
N VAL A 137 8.38 0.08 21.66
CA VAL A 137 6.95 -0.14 21.49
C VAL A 137 6.66 -1.64 21.41
N GLN A 138 5.84 -2.13 22.34
CA GLN A 138 5.31 -3.49 22.32
C GLN A 138 4.07 -3.54 21.41
N VAL A 139 3.98 -4.55 20.56
CA VAL A 139 2.88 -4.71 19.61
C VAL A 139 2.12 -6.01 19.91
N THR A 140 0.82 -5.87 20.11
CA THR A 140 -0.11 -6.98 20.29
C THR A 140 -1.02 -7.12 19.06
N TYR A 141 -1.48 -8.33 18.79
CA TYR A 141 -2.27 -8.63 17.61
C TYR A 141 -3.60 -9.25 18.00
N VAL A 142 -4.69 -8.70 17.44
CA VAL A 142 -6.05 -9.22 17.60
C VAL A 142 -6.58 -9.58 16.22
N GLU A 143 -7.04 -10.81 16.09
CA GLU A 143 -7.66 -11.29 14.86
C GLU A 143 -9.14 -10.91 14.85
N ARG A 144 -9.58 -10.24 13.77
CA ARG A 144 -10.98 -9.88 13.58
C ARG A 144 -11.74 -11.14 13.17
N LYS A 145 -12.78 -11.48 13.92
CA LYS A 145 -13.67 -12.61 13.65
C LYS A 145 -14.70 -12.28 12.57
#